data_1f356a22b1bd4845dc5b800cc9659e49
#
_entry.id   1f356a22b1bd4845dc5b800cc9659e49
#
_cell.length_a   1.000
_cell.length_b   1.000
_cell.length_c   1.000
_cell.angle_alpha   90.00
_cell.angle_beta   90.00
_cell.angle_gamma   90.00
#
_symmetry.space_group_name_H-M   'P 1'
#
loop_
_entity.id
_entity.type
_entity.pdbx_description
1 polymer ?
#
loop_
_entity_poly.entity_id
_entity_poly.type
_entity_poly.pdbx_seq_one_letter_code
_entity_poly.pdbx_strand_id
1 'polypeptide(L)'
;MSFRLCASRFVPGPNPRKQAVLGLAVLFAAGCGTGGSGTGARQVRGTGYAFSAPANWNVARSDQEVRVSKGVGLLSVRRFPLLRAYRPEMWERVVPELDRAAGAVAAQQRGTVTDRQTVTIAGRRARRYDVAYEHEGRKLVERFAFVLRGKVEYLLLCRYESGGETGACDRLLTSFKLAAA
;
A
#
# COMPACT_ATOMS: atom_id res chain seq x y z
N MET A 1 25.77 -12.23 -7.04
CA MET A 1 25.15 -12.44 -5.71
C MET A 1 23.66 -12.17 -5.86
N SER A 2 22.85 -13.22 -5.95
CA SER A 2 21.43 -13.09 -6.24
C SER A 2 20.67 -12.70 -4.98
N PHE A 3 20.04 -11.51 -4.98
CA PHE A 3 18.97 -11.20 -4.07
C PHE A 3 17.74 -11.96 -4.56
N ARG A 4 17.38 -13.06 -3.93
CA ARG A 4 16.07 -13.67 -4.15
C ARG A 4 15.03 -12.83 -3.45
N LEU A 5 14.39 -11.94 -4.22
CA LEU A 5 13.10 -11.36 -3.85
C LEU A 5 12.09 -12.51 -3.92
N CYS A 6 11.51 -12.88 -2.78
CA CYS A 6 10.39 -13.82 -2.76
C CYS A 6 9.20 -13.14 -3.45
N ALA A 7 9.02 -13.41 -4.74
CA ALA A 7 7.79 -13.11 -5.45
C ALA A 7 6.69 -14.03 -4.89
N SER A 8 6.09 -13.64 -3.77
CA SER A 8 4.89 -14.30 -3.26
C SER A 8 3.77 -14.12 -4.27
N ARG A 9 3.27 -15.24 -4.81
CA ARG A 9 2.12 -15.31 -5.70
C ARG A 9 0.95 -14.52 -5.09
N PHE A 10 0.48 -13.55 -5.84
CA PHE A 10 -0.76 -12.84 -5.58
C PHE A 10 -1.91 -13.83 -5.81
N VAL A 11 -2.43 -14.42 -4.73
CA VAL A 11 -3.61 -15.29 -4.80
C VAL A 11 -4.82 -14.39 -4.56
N PRO A 12 -5.76 -14.27 -5.51
CA PRO A 12 -7.05 -13.61 -5.25
C PRO A 12 -7.83 -14.45 -4.23
N GLY A 13 -8.20 -13.83 -3.12
CA GLY A 13 -8.95 -14.47 -2.05
C GLY A 13 -10.38 -14.85 -2.51
N PRO A 14 -10.96 -15.94 -1.94
CA PRO A 14 -12.29 -16.40 -2.31
C PRO A 14 -13.38 -15.43 -1.81
N ASN A 15 -14.43 -15.29 -2.64
CA ASN A 15 -15.66 -14.56 -2.34
C ASN A 15 -16.33 -15.09 -1.05
N PRO A 16 -16.74 -14.21 -0.11
CA PRO A 16 -17.53 -14.64 1.02
C PRO A 16 -18.98 -14.89 0.59
N ARG A 17 -19.39 -16.15 0.68
CA ARG A 17 -20.81 -16.57 0.57
C ARG A 17 -21.61 -15.96 1.71
N LYS A 18 -22.82 -15.50 1.34
CA LYS A 18 -23.90 -15.03 2.19
C LYS A 18 -24.18 -16.01 3.33
N GLN A 19 -24.04 -15.59 4.57
CA GLN A 19 -24.69 -16.25 5.71
C GLN A 19 -25.66 -15.25 6.34
N ALA A 20 -26.94 -15.58 6.26
CA ALA A 20 -28.01 -14.93 6.98
C ALA A 20 -28.01 -15.47 8.42
N VAL A 21 -27.94 -14.58 9.41
CA VAL A 21 -28.25 -14.91 10.80
C VAL A 21 -29.24 -13.90 11.33
N LEU A 22 -30.36 -14.43 11.80
CA LEU A 22 -31.49 -13.75 12.47
C LEU A 22 -31.05 -13.15 13.82
N GLY A 23 -31.53 -11.92 14.04
CA GLY A 23 -32.15 -11.39 15.25
C GLY A 23 -31.39 -11.34 16.56
N LEU A 24 -31.12 -10.10 17.00
CA LEU A 24 -31.53 -9.65 18.35
C LEU A 24 -31.47 -8.12 18.40
N ALA A 25 -32.65 -7.49 18.62
CA ALA A 25 -32.76 -6.05 18.81
C ALA A 25 -32.26 -5.70 20.22
N VAL A 26 -31.24 -4.88 20.32
CA VAL A 26 -30.85 -4.17 21.54
C VAL A 26 -30.91 -2.69 21.24
N LEU A 27 -31.90 -2.04 21.84
CA LEU A 27 -32.04 -0.59 21.88
C LEU A 27 -30.90 0.00 22.73
N PHE A 28 -30.02 0.77 22.12
CA PHE A 28 -29.11 1.67 22.82
C PHE A 28 -29.31 3.12 22.37
N ALA A 29 -29.35 3.94 23.37
CA ALA A 29 -29.69 5.35 23.39
C ALA A 29 -28.91 6.22 22.39
N ALA A 30 -29.63 7.26 21.93
CA ALA A 30 -29.16 8.31 21.05
C ALA A 30 -27.93 9.06 21.61
N GLY A 31 -26.79 8.85 20.99
CA GLY A 31 -25.68 9.77 21.00
C GLY A 31 -25.74 10.60 19.73
N CYS A 32 -26.08 11.89 19.82
CA CYS A 32 -25.96 12.85 18.73
C CYS A 32 -24.48 12.98 18.32
N GLY A 33 -24.05 12.13 17.41
CA GLY A 33 -22.81 12.32 16.69
C GLY A 33 -23.12 13.11 15.42
N THR A 34 -22.74 14.38 15.38
CA THR A 34 -22.75 15.23 14.19
C THR A 34 -22.09 14.49 13.04
N GLY A 35 -22.92 14.03 12.09
CA GLY A 35 -22.49 13.42 10.83
C GLY A 35 -21.81 14.45 9.93
N GLY A 36 -20.58 14.78 10.22
CA GLY A 36 -19.71 15.47 9.29
C GLY A 36 -19.40 14.52 8.15
N SER A 37 -19.77 14.88 6.92
CA SER A 37 -19.33 14.22 5.68
C SER A 37 -17.81 14.27 5.62
N GLY A 38 -17.16 13.22 6.16
CA GLY A 38 -15.77 13.28 6.55
C GLY A 38 -14.83 13.13 5.35
N THR A 39 -14.41 14.24 4.80
CA THR A 39 -13.15 14.39 4.06
C THR A 39 -11.93 14.25 4.99
N GLY A 40 -12.14 13.85 6.25
CA GLY A 40 -11.12 13.68 7.26
C GLY A 40 -10.13 12.58 6.94
N ALA A 41 -8.90 12.75 7.46
CA ALA A 41 -7.89 11.70 7.48
C ALA A 41 -7.89 11.03 8.85
N ARG A 42 -7.67 9.70 8.86
CA ARG A 42 -7.36 8.94 10.08
C ARG A 42 -5.96 8.39 10.03
N GLN A 43 -5.32 8.28 11.19
CA GLN A 43 -4.05 7.57 11.31
C GLN A 43 -4.29 6.05 11.33
N VAL A 44 -3.55 5.36 10.49
CA VAL A 44 -3.53 3.90 10.39
C VAL A 44 -2.16 3.42 10.87
N ARG A 45 -2.15 2.41 11.74
CA ARG A 45 -0.91 1.84 12.28
C ARG A 45 -0.77 0.39 11.85
N GLY A 46 0.46 0.01 11.49
CA GLY A 46 0.90 -1.36 11.29
C GLY A 46 2.12 -1.66 12.16
N THR A 47 2.68 -2.85 12.03
CA THR A 47 3.84 -3.28 12.82
C THR A 47 5.10 -2.50 12.41
N GLY A 48 5.51 -1.55 13.24
CA GLY A 48 6.71 -0.73 13.03
C GLY A 48 6.52 0.46 12.09
N TYR A 49 5.27 0.83 11.75
CA TYR A 49 4.97 1.99 10.92
C TYR A 49 3.59 2.59 11.19
N ALA A 50 3.38 3.80 10.70
CA ALA A 50 2.07 4.46 10.64
C ALA A 50 1.97 5.32 9.38
N PHE A 51 0.73 5.55 8.92
CA PHE A 51 0.42 6.46 7.82
C PHE A 51 -0.99 7.03 7.96
N SER A 52 -1.32 8.07 7.20
CA SER A 52 -2.66 8.65 7.14
C SER A 52 -3.42 8.13 5.93
N ALA A 53 -4.70 7.82 6.12
CA ALA A 53 -5.61 7.37 5.08
C ALA A 53 -6.95 8.11 5.18
N PRO A 54 -7.78 8.16 4.11
CA PRO A 54 -9.12 8.71 4.19
C PRO A 54 -9.95 8.00 5.27
N ALA A 55 -10.63 8.78 6.12
CA ALA A 55 -11.34 8.25 7.29
C ALA A 55 -12.47 7.27 6.91
N ASN A 56 -13.12 7.50 5.76
CA ASN A 56 -14.27 6.73 5.28
C ASN A 56 -13.92 5.52 4.41
N TRP A 57 -12.63 5.13 4.34
CA TRP A 57 -12.19 3.92 3.65
C TRP A 57 -12.14 2.73 4.61
N ASN A 58 -12.42 1.52 4.11
CA ASN A 58 -12.36 0.28 4.89
C ASN A 58 -10.92 -0.10 5.19
N VAL A 59 -10.65 -0.62 6.40
CA VAL A 59 -9.34 -1.09 6.81
C VAL A 59 -9.35 -2.58 7.07
N ALA A 60 -8.49 -3.31 6.38
CA ALA A 60 -8.17 -4.71 6.64
C ALA A 60 -6.71 -4.83 7.11
N ARG A 61 -6.44 -5.79 8.00
CA ARG A 61 -5.11 -6.03 8.56
C ARG A 61 -4.78 -7.51 8.53
N SER A 62 -3.52 -7.79 8.26
CA SER A 62 -2.88 -9.08 8.50
C SER A 62 -1.53 -8.85 9.19
N ASP A 63 -0.81 -9.91 9.53
CA ASP A 63 0.51 -9.83 10.19
C ASP A 63 1.54 -9.05 9.37
N GLN A 64 1.41 -9.09 8.04
CA GLN A 64 2.40 -8.51 7.12
C GLN A 64 1.89 -7.29 6.37
N GLU A 65 0.56 -7.04 6.33
CA GLU A 65 -0.04 -6.00 5.50
C GLU A 65 -1.15 -5.25 6.23
N VAL A 66 -1.20 -3.95 6.05
CA VAL A 66 -2.38 -3.14 6.31
C VAL A 66 -2.88 -2.60 4.97
N ARG A 67 -4.15 -2.85 4.68
CA ARG A 67 -4.85 -2.43 3.47
C ARG A 67 -5.99 -1.50 3.82
N VAL A 68 -6.13 -0.41 3.06
CA VAL A 68 -7.22 0.57 3.21
C VAL A 68 -7.83 0.78 1.83
N SER A 69 -9.14 0.57 1.66
CA SER A 69 -9.74 0.57 0.32
C SER A 69 -11.16 1.14 0.28
N LYS A 70 -11.54 1.69 -0.89
CA LYS A 70 -12.90 2.09 -1.24
C LYS A 70 -13.06 2.07 -2.76
N GLY A 71 -14.02 1.29 -3.26
CA GLY A 71 -14.15 1.08 -4.71
C GLY A 71 -12.86 0.53 -5.31
N VAL A 72 -12.36 1.18 -6.35
CA VAL A 72 -11.07 0.83 -6.98
C VAL A 72 -9.86 1.37 -6.21
N GLY A 73 -10.08 2.39 -5.38
CA GLY A 73 -9.02 3.01 -4.59
C GLY A 73 -8.46 2.05 -3.55
N LEU A 74 -7.14 1.96 -3.48
CA LEU A 74 -6.42 1.08 -2.57
C LEU A 74 -5.18 1.79 -2.05
N LEU A 75 -4.97 1.72 -0.75
CA LEU A 75 -3.68 1.99 -0.10
C LEU A 75 -3.26 0.71 0.61
N SER A 76 -2.02 0.32 0.48
CA SER A 76 -1.49 -0.78 1.29
C SER A 76 -0.04 -0.52 1.70
N VAL A 77 0.32 -1.04 2.86
CA VAL A 77 1.70 -1.12 3.31
C VAL A 77 1.97 -2.55 3.72
N ARG A 78 2.90 -3.19 3.00
CA ARG A 78 3.32 -4.56 3.26
C ARG A 78 4.77 -4.59 3.72
N ARG A 79 5.07 -5.50 4.65
CA ARG A 79 6.43 -5.72 5.17
C ARG A 79 6.99 -7.02 4.64
N PHE A 80 8.24 -6.97 4.20
CA PHE A 80 9.00 -8.16 3.80
C PHE A 80 10.29 -8.25 4.59
N PRO A 81 10.65 -9.42 5.14
CA PRO A 81 11.95 -9.63 5.75
C PRO A 81 13.03 -9.65 4.66
N LEU A 82 14.12 -8.94 4.90
CA LEU A 82 15.31 -9.01 4.06
C LEU A 82 16.26 -10.08 4.59
N LEU A 83 16.84 -10.88 3.72
CA LEU A 83 17.85 -11.89 4.05
C LEU A 83 19.10 -11.25 4.66
N ARG A 84 19.45 -10.05 4.21
CA ARG A 84 20.57 -9.24 4.72
C ARG A 84 20.09 -7.85 5.08
N ALA A 85 20.68 -7.29 6.12
CA ALA A 85 20.35 -5.93 6.52
C ALA A 85 20.78 -4.93 5.42
N TYR A 86 19.82 -4.10 5.01
CA TYR A 86 20.09 -2.97 4.14
C TYR A 86 20.88 -1.89 4.89
N ARG A 87 21.87 -1.31 4.22
CA ARG A 87 22.62 -0.13 4.65
C ARG A 87 22.63 0.91 3.52
N PRO A 88 22.66 2.22 3.82
CA PRO A 88 22.58 3.28 2.79
C PRO A 88 23.61 3.17 1.67
N GLU A 89 24.80 2.66 1.96
CA GLU A 89 25.90 2.46 0.99
C GLU A 89 25.58 1.42 -0.07
N MET A 90 24.54 0.59 0.17
CA MET A 90 24.09 -0.45 -0.76
C MET A 90 23.14 0.10 -1.83
N TRP A 91 22.72 1.36 -1.75
CA TRP A 91 21.67 1.93 -2.58
C TRP A 91 21.88 1.70 -4.07
N GLU A 92 23.05 2.04 -4.60
CA GLU A 92 23.35 1.94 -6.05
C GLU A 92 23.29 0.49 -6.55
N ARG A 93 23.54 -0.49 -5.69
CA ARG A 93 23.43 -1.92 -6.01
C ARG A 93 22.00 -2.45 -5.90
N VAL A 94 21.19 -1.83 -5.05
CA VAL A 94 19.79 -2.26 -4.80
C VAL A 94 18.85 -1.69 -5.86
N VAL A 95 19.07 -0.48 -6.36
CA VAL A 95 18.20 0.18 -7.35
C VAL A 95 17.93 -0.70 -8.57
N PRO A 96 18.91 -1.35 -9.24
CA PRO A 96 18.63 -2.23 -10.38
C PRO A 96 17.73 -3.43 -10.01
N GLU A 97 17.83 -3.95 -8.79
CA GLU A 97 16.96 -5.04 -8.30
C GLU A 97 15.53 -4.56 -8.10
N LEU A 98 15.35 -3.36 -7.52
CA LEU A 98 14.04 -2.73 -7.37
C LEU A 98 13.41 -2.41 -8.72
N ASP A 99 14.20 -1.91 -9.69
CA ASP A 99 13.74 -1.63 -11.05
C ASP A 99 13.27 -2.94 -11.75
N ARG A 100 13.98 -4.05 -11.52
CA ARG A 100 13.60 -5.36 -12.03
C ARG A 100 12.34 -5.90 -11.39
N ALA A 101 12.20 -5.73 -10.06
CA ALA A 101 10.99 -6.09 -9.34
C ALA A 101 9.77 -5.30 -9.83
N ALA A 102 9.92 -4.01 -10.09
CA ALA A 102 8.86 -3.17 -10.65
C ALA A 102 8.45 -3.63 -12.06
N GLY A 103 9.41 -3.98 -12.91
CA GLY A 103 9.14 -4.57 -14.22
C GLY A 103 8.36 -5.89 -14.13
N ALA A 104 8.68 -6.74 -13.15
CA ALA A 104 7.96 -7.99 -12.92
C ALA A 104 6.51 -7.75 -12.47
N VAL A 105 6.28 -6.76 -11.60
CA VAL A 105 4.92 -6.33 -11.19
C VAL A 105 4.12 -5.84 -12.41
N ALA A 106 4.71 -4.99 -13.24
CA ALA A 106 4.06 -4.48 -14.45
C ALA A 106 3.71 -5.63 -15.41
N ALA A 107 4.62 -6.55 -15.66
CA ALA A 107 4.40 -7.71 -16.53
C ALA A 107 3.27 -8.61 -16.00
N GLN A 108 3.21 -8.85 -14.69
CA GLN A 108 2.15 -9.65 -14.06
C GLN A 108 0.76 -9.02 -14.24
N GLN A 109 0.69 -7.69 -14.25
CA GLN A 109 -0.56 -6.94 -14.47
C GLN A 109 -0.86 -6.69 -15.95
N ARG A 110 0.00 -7.16 -16.89
CA ARG A 110 -0.04 -6.81 -18.31
C ARG A 110 -0.01 -5.29 -18.52
N GLY A 111 0.71 -4.59 -17.65
CA GLY A 111 0.85 -3.14 -17.62
C GLY A 111 2.25 -2.69 -18.03
N THR A 112 2.47 -1.39 -17.90
CA THR A 112 3.72 -0.72 -18.23
C THR A 112 4.18 0.16 -17.09
N VAL A 113 5.48 0.15 -16.78
CA VAL A 113 6.10 1.14 -15.87
C VAL A 113 6.15 2.48 -16.61
N THR A 114 5.35 3.46 -16.15
CA THR A 114 5.22 4.79 -16.77
C THR A 114 6.09 5.85 -16.09
N ASP A 115 6.47 5.63 -14.83
CA ASP A 115 7.36 6.51 -14.08
C ASP A 115 8.26 5.71 -13.13
N ARG A 116 9.47 6.22 -12.89
CA ARG A 116 10.40 5.70 -11.90
C ARG A 116 11.26 6.81 -11.32
N GLN A 117 11.23 6.98 -10.01
CA GLN A 117 11.95 8.07 -9.35
C GLN A 117 12.57 7.61 -8.03
N THR A 118 13.70 8.23 -7.69
CA THR A 118 14.23 8.19 -6.33
C THR A 118 13.63 9.34 -5.55
N VAL A 119 12.95 9.04 -4.45
CA VAL A 119 12.26 10.01 -3.59
C VAL A 119 12.70 9.84 -2.14
N THR A 120 12.32 10.77 -1.28
CA THR A 120 12.52 10.65 0.18
C THR A 120 11.19 10.33 0.85
N ILE A 121 11.14 9.20 1.57
CA ILE A 121 9.97 8.77 2.36
C ILE A 121 10.46 8.43 3.78
N ALA A 122 9.83 8.98 4.79
CA ALA A 122 10.23 8.81 6.20
C ALA A 122 11.71 9.10 6.45
N GLY A 123 12.26 10.13 5.78
CA GLY A 123 13.66 10.54 5.88
C GLY A 123 14.66 9.58 5.22
N ARG A 124 14.22 8.67 4.36
CA ARG A 124 15.06 7.66 3.69
C ARG A 124 14.92 7.72 2.18
N ARG A 125 16.00 7.43 1.46
CA ARG A 125 15.91 7.21 0.01
C ARG A 125 15.00 6.00 -0.25
N ALA A 126 14.04 6.20 -1.14
CA ALA A 126 13.08 5.21 -1.57
C ALA A 126 12.99 5.22 -3.10
N ARG A 127 12.65 4.09 -3.70
CA ARG A 127 12.44 4.00 -5.14
C ARG A 127 10.94 3.88 -5.41
N ARG A 128 10.38 4.86 -6.13
CA ARG A 128 8.96 4.95 -6.48
C ARG A 128 8.76 4.62 -7.95
N TYR A 129 7.64 3.96 -8.25
CA TYR A 129 7.21 3.59 -9.59
C TYR A 129 5.72 3.84 -9.76
N ASP A 130 5.32 4.18 -10.97
CA ASP A 130 3.93 4.15 -11.43
C ASP A 130 3.81 3.08 -12.50
N VAL A 131 2.83 2.18 -12.35
CA VAL A 131 2.49 1.14 -13.33
C VAL A 131 1.09 1.40 -13.81
N ALA A 132 0.94 1.65 -15.11
CA ALA A 132 -0.36 1.79 -15.77
C ALA A 132 -0.79 0.45 -16.36
N TYR A 133 -2.04 0.06 -16.15
CA TYR A 133 -2.61 -1.19 -16.67
C TYR A 133 -4.13 -1.07 -16.81
N GLU A 134 -4.74 -2.03 -17.49
CA GLU A 134 -6.18 -2.14 -17.62
C GLU A 134 -6.69 -3.36 -16.86
N HIS A 135 -7.76 -3.19 -16.10
CA HIS A 135 -8.42 -4.26 -15.36
C HIS A 135 -9.92 -4.05 -15.39
N GLU A 136 -10.67 -5.06 -15.87
CA GLU A 136 -12.14 -5.01 -16.01
C GLU A 136 -12.63 -3.76 -16.76
N GLY A 137 -11.96 -3.39 -17.86
CA GLY A 137 -12.30 -2.23 -18.68
C GLY A 137 -11.97 -0.88 -18.06
N ARG A 138 -11.27 -0.85 -16.92
CA ARG A 138 -10.83 0.38 -16.26
C ARG A 138 -9.34 0.58 -16.43
N LYS A 139 -8.94 1.80 -16.77
CA LYS A 139 -7.54 2.20 -16.79
C LYS A 139 -7.10 2.59 -15.39
N LEU A 140 -6.19 1.82 -14.82
CA LEU A 140 -5.70 1.97 -13.45
C LEU A 140 -4.22 2.33 -13.44
N VAL A 141 -3.83 3.02 -12.39
CA VAL A 141 -2.42 3.26 -12.05
C VAL A 141 -2.17 2.70 -10.64
N GLU A 142 -1.16 1.86 -10.52
CA GLU A 142 -0.57 1.52 -9.23
C GLU A 142 0.73 2.29 -9.05
N ARG A 143 0.74 3.19 -8.06
CA ARG A 143 1.95 3.84 -7.56
C ARG A 143 2.46 3.06 -6.37
N PHE A 144 3.71 2.65 -6.42
CA PHE A 144 4.31 1.98 -5.27
C PHE A 144 5.74 2.45 -5.02
N ALA A 145 6.17 2.30 -3.77
CA ALA A 145 7.50 2.69 -3.34
C ALA A 145 8.10 1.63 -2.41
N PHE A 146 9.38 1.36 -2.61
CA PHE A 146 10.18 0.51 -1.73
C PHE A 146 10.98 1.37 -0.74
N VAL A 147 10.71 1.17 0.56
CA VAL A 147 11.42 1.82 1.66
C VAL A 147 12.18 0.75 2.43
N LEU A 148 13.51 0.85 2.47
CA LEU A 148 14.39 -0.14 3.08
C LEU A 148 14.93 0.35 4.43
N ARG A 149 14.84 -0.51 5.48
CA ARG A 149 15.39 -0.22 6.80
C ARG A 149 15.89 -1.49 7.49
N GLY A 150 17.19 -1.58 7.69
CA GLY A 150 17.78 -2.75 8.35
C GLY A 150 17.35 -4.05 7.68
N LYS A 151 16.73 -4.96 8.40
CA LYS A 151 16.24 -6.25 7.86
C LYS A 151 14.80 -6.21 7.35
N VAL A 152 14.25 -5.04 7.04
CA VAL A 152 12.86 -4.90 6.60
C VAL A 152 12.77 -4.04 5.35
N GLU A 153 12.01 -4.53 4.38
CA GLU A 153 11.47 -3.77 3.25
C GLU A 153 10.01 -3.43 3.53
N TYR A 154 9.64 -2.18 3.31
CA TYR A 154 8.26 -1.73 3.31
C TYR A 154 7.87 -1.41 1.86
N LEU A 155 6.89 -2.14 1.34
CA LEU A 155 6.25 -1.83 0.07
C LEU A 155 5.00 -1.00 0.36
N LEU A 156 5.07 0.28 0.03
CA LEU A 156 3.92 1.19 0.03
C LEU A 156 3.28 1.10 -1.34
N LEU A 157 1.99 0.85 -1.41
CA LEU A 157 1.26 0.76 -2.67
C LEU A 157 -0.02 1.58 -2.58
N CYS A 158 -0.32 2.33 -3.62
CA CYS A 158 -1.63 2.90 -3.82
C CYS A 158 -2.11 2.69 -5.25
N ARG A 159 -3.44 2.54 -5.42
CA ARG A 159 -4.09 2.37 -6.71
C ARG A 159 -5.21 3.38 -6.88
N TYR A 160 -5.31 3.93 -8.09
CA TYR A 160 -6.33 4.90 -8.48
C TYR A 160 -6.67 4.74 -9.97
N GLU A 161 -7.79 5.31 -10.41
CA GLU A 161 -8.12 5.37 -11.84
C GLU A 161 -7.21 6.37 -12.56
N SER A 162 -6.78 6.04 -13.76
CA SER A 162 -5.99 6.95 -14.61
C SER A 162 -6.77 8.25 -14.86
N GLY A 163 -6.13 9.38 -14.59
CA GLY A 163 -6.77 10.70 -14.63
C GLY A 163 -7.62 11.04 -13.40
N GLY A 164 -7.74 10.13 -12.43
CA GLY A 164 -8.46 10.36 -11.17
C GLY A 164 -7.61 11.05 -10.10
N GLU A 165 -8.20 11.24 -8.92
CA GLU A 165 -7.55 11.92 -7.79
C GLU A 165 -6.41 11.08 -7.18
N THR A 166 -5.25 11.68 -7.04
CA THR A 166 -4.05 11.07 -6.41
C THR A 166 -3.90 11.41 -4.93
N GLY A 167 -4.75 12.27 -4.37
CA GLY A 167 -4.59 12.81 -3.02
C GLY A 167 -4.48 11.76 -1.90
N ALA A 168 -5.11 10.60 -2.04
CA ALA A 168 -4.95 9.49 -1.11
C ALA A 168 -3.54 8.87 -1.20
N CYS A 169 -3.00 8.73 -2.41
CA CYS A 169 -1.64 8.25 -2.68
C CYS A 169 -0.58 9.18 -2.11
N ASP A 170 -0.72 10.47 -2.41
CA ASP A 170 0.21 11.48 -1.95
C ASP A 170 0.22 11.54 -0.41
N ARG A 171 -0.96 11.43 0.20
CA ARG A 171 -1.11 11.34 1.65
C ARG A 171 -0.42 10.11 2.25
N LEU A 172 -0.56 8.92 1.63
CA LEU A 172 0.16 7.72 2.06
C LEU A 172 1.67 7.99 2.08
N LEU A 173 2.24 8.47 0.98
CA LEU A 173 3.68 8.63 0.83
C LEU A 173 4.25 9.72 1.75
N THR A 174 3.54 10.86 1.89
CA THR A 174 4.01 11.99 2.70
C THR A 174 3.83 11.78 4.20
N SER A 175 2.79 11.05 4.61
CA SER A 175 2.49 10.78 6.02
C SER A 175 3.11 9.51 6.58
N PHE A 176 3.71 8.67 5.71
CA PHE A 176 4.33 7.42 6.15
C PHE A 176 5.47 7.69 7.12
N LYS A 177 5.44 7.01 8.27
CA LYS A 177 6.43 7.12 9.34
C LYS A 177 6.84 5.73 9.80
N LEU A 178 8.11 5.54 10.05
CA LEU A 178 8.65 4.36 10.71
C LEU A 178 8.61 4.59 12.22
N ALA A 179 8.24 3.57 12.99
CA ALA A 179 8.36 3.62 14.45
C ALA A 179 9.84 3.82 14.84
N ALA A 180 10.07 4.47 15.98
CA ALA A 180 11.39 4.51 16.59
C ALA A 180 11.92 3.09 16.78
N ALA A 181 13.24 2.92 16.64
CA ALA A 181 13.90 1.65 16.86
C ALA A 181 14.04 1.39 18.34
#